data_133589149e22e8f4ffe8bb7266d57017
#
_entry.id   133589149e22e8f4ffe8bb7266d57017
#
_cell.length_a   1.000
_cell.length_b   1.000
_cell.length_c   1.000
_cell.angle_alpha   90.00
_cell.angle_beta   90.00
_cell.angle_gamma   90.00
#
_symmetry.space_group_name_H-M   'P 1'
#
loop_
_entity.id
_entity.type
_entity.pdbx_description
1 polymer ?
#
loop_
_entity_poly.entity_id
_entity_poly.type
_entity_poly.pdbx_seq_one_letter_code
_entity_poly.pdbx_strand_id
1 'polypeptide(L)'
;MMTVNEVSKQTGVSIRTLQYYDKIGLLRAAGRTEAGYRLYDDAALERLQQILLFRELEFPLKDIQKIVENPAFDRQKALEQQITLLTLKKQHLEDLIGIAQKIRSTGGMVMDFTAFDTQKIKKYTEQAKKEWGETPEYKEFEEKTAHKTEKEVKDMSSQLMDIVAAFGGMQSKDPADSEVQAQVKKLQEFITEHYYNCSKAILNQLGQMY
;
A
#
# COMPACT_ATOMS: atom_id res chain seq x y z
N MET A 1 1.12 0.12 20.96
CA MET A 1 1.64 -1.11 20.29
C MET A 1 0.80 -2.31 20.67
N MET A 2 0.46 -3.16 19.72
CA MET A 2 -0.36 -4.37 19.91
C MET A 2 0.45 -5.60 19.55
N THR A 3 0.23 -6.70 20.27
CA THR A 3 0.81 -8.01 19.95
C THR A 3 0.12 -8.63 18.74
N VAL A 4 0.76 -9.58 18.07
CA VAL A 4 0.17 -10.31 16.93
C VAL A 4 -1.19 -10.95 17.28
N ASN A 5 -1.38 -11.40 18.52
CA ASN A 5 -2.63 -11.98 18.99
C ASN A 5 -3.76 -10.93 19.09
N GLU A 6 -3.44 -9.75 19.63
CA GLU A 6 -4.40 -8.64 19.75
C GLU A 6 -4.82 -8.15 18.36
N VAL A 7 -3.85 -7.93 17.45
CA VAL A 7 -4.14 -7.55 16.06
C VAL A 7 -5.02 -8.60 15.38
N SER A 8 -4.70 -9.90 15.53
CA SER A 8 -5.52 -10.97 14.96
C SER A 8 -6.96 -10.96 15.47
N LYS A 9 -7.16 -10.76 16.78
CA LYS A 9 -8.50 -10.68 17.39
C LYS A 9 -9.29 -9.46 16.91
N GLN A 10 -8.62 -8.31 16.81
CA GLN A 10 -9.26 -7.05 16.43
C GLN A 10 -9.65 -7.00 14.94
N THR A 11 -8.79 -7.55 14.07
CA THR A 11 -8.95 -7.43 12.61
C THR A 11 -9.58 -8.65 11.95
N GLY A 12 -9.69 -9.78 12.66
CA GLY A 12 -10.12 -11.06 12.09
C GLY A 12 -9.04 -11.73 11.21
N VAL A 13 -7.88 -11.12 11.02
CA VAL A 13 -6.79 -11.68 10.23
C VAL A 13 -6.05 -12.74 11.05
N SER A 14 -5.83 -13.93 10.48
CA SER A 14 -5.15 -15.00 11.20
C SER A 14 -3.69 -14.62 11.56
N ILE A 15 -3.21 -15.10 12.70
CA ILE A 15 -1.80 -14.92 13.11
C ILE A 15 -0.84 -15.40 12.02
N ARG A 16 -1.17 -16.51 11.37
CA ARG A 16 -0.37 -17.06 10.26
C ARG A 16 -0.31 -16.09 9.07
N THR A 17 -1.41 -15.43 8.75
CA THR A 17 -1.46 -14.42 7.69
C THR A 17 -0.62 -13.19 8.05
N LEU A 18 -0.70 -12.69 9.29
CA LEU A 18 0.10 -11.57 9.78
C LEU A 18 1.60 -11.91 9.75
N GLN A 19 1.98 -13.12 10.18
CA GLN A 19 3.35 -13.60 10.10
C GLN A 19 3.84 -13.75 8.66
N TYR A 20 2.97 -14.17 7.75
CA TYR A 20 3.29 -14.25 6.33
C TYR A 20 3.50 -12.86 5.72
N TYR A 21 2.63 -11.88 6.04
CA TYR A 21 2.80 -10.50 5.59
C TYR A 21 4.11 -9.88 6.08
N ASP A 22 4.50 -10.14 7.32
CA ASP A 22 5.79 -9.72 7.85
C ASP A 22 6.96 -10.39 7.09
N LYS A 23 6.86 -11.69 6.82
CA LYS A 23 7.89 -12.46 6.10
C LYS A 23 8.12 -11.92 4.68
N ILE A 24 7.06 -11.56 3.95
CA ILE A 24 7.17 -11.02 2.59
C ILE A 24 7.40 -9.50 2.56
N GLY A 25 7.52 -8.84 3.73
CA GLY A 25 7.74 -7.40 3.83
C GLY A 25 6.50 -6.53 3.61
N LEU A 26 5.32 -7.13 3.33
CA LEU A 26 4.08 -6.40 3.07
C LEU A 26 3.59 -5.63 4.30
N LEU A 27 3.68 -6.24 5.49
CA LEU A 27 3.36 -5.63 6.79
C LEU A 27 4.48 -5.96 7.77
N ARG A 28 5.38 -5.03 8.03
CA ARG A 28 6.48 -5.22 8.96
C ARG A 28 6.02 -5.00 10.39
N ALA A 29 6.47 -5.85 11.31
CA ALA A 29 6.33 -5.60 12.73
C ALA A 29 7.22 -4.42 13.16
N ALA A 30 6.69 -3.50 13.98
CA ALA A 30 7.44 -2.37 14.51
C ALA A 30 8.51 -2.79 15.54
N GLY A 31 8.31 -3.97 16.16
CA GLY A 31 9.25 -4.51 17.15
C GLY A 31 8.89 -5.93 17.57
N ARG A 32 9.57 -6.40 18.62
CA ARG A 32 9.30 -7.69 19.27
C ARG A 32 9.34 -7.52 20.78
N THR A 33 8.55 -8.30 21.49
CA THR A 33 8.65 -8.43 22.95
C THR A 33 9.93 -9.18 23.32
N GLU A 34 10.31 -9.15 24.59
CA GLU A 34 11.41 -9.98 25.14
C GLU A 34 11.21 -11.47 24.86
N ALA A 35 9.96 -11.95 24.84
CA ALA A 35 9.59 -13.32 24.48
C ALA A 35 9.55 -13.57 22.96
N GLY A 36 9.94 -12.61 22.12
CA GLY A 36 10.04 -12.73 20.66
C GLY A 36 8.74 -12.54 19.90
N TYR A 37 7.61 -12.18 20.55
CA TYR A 37 6.34 -11.91 19.86
C TYR A 37 6.40 -10.59 19.11
N ARG A 38 5.84 -10.56 17.90
CA ARG A 38 5.72 -9.37 17.07
C ARG A 38 4.82 -8.32 17.69
N LEU A 39 5.27 -7.07 17.60
CA LEU A 39 4.53 -5.89 18.03
C LEU A 39 4.23 -5.02 16.81
N TYR A 40 3.01 -4.49 16.77
CA TYR A 40 2.53 -3.59 15.72
C TYR A 40 2.13 -2.27 16.36
N ASP A 41 2.59 -1.17 15.79
CA ASP A 41 2.23 0.20 16.15
C ASP A 41 1.05 0.71 15.30
N ASP A 42 0.64 1.94 15.51
CA ASP A 42 -0.48 2.54 14.82
C ASP A 42 -0.21 2.67 13.31
N ALA A 43 1.03 2.96 12.90
CA ALA A 43 1.42 3.01 11.50
C ALA A 43 1.30 1.62 10.82
N ALA A 44 1.71 0.56 11.51
CA ALA A 44 1.53 -0.80 11.02
C ALA A 44 0.05 -1.20 10.94
N LEU A 45 -0.79 -0.73 11.88
CA LEU A 45 -2.23 -0.97 11.84
C LEU A 45 -2.92 -0.21 10.70
N GLU A 46 -2.53 1.04 10.43
CA GLU A 46 -3.01 1.79 9.27
C GLU A 46 -2.61 1.11 7.95
N ARG A 47 -1.37 0.64 7.87
CA ARG A 47 -0.90 -0.14 6.70
C ARG A 47 -1.69 -1.44 6.54
N LEU A 48 -1.98 -2.15 7.64
CA LEU A 48 -2.81 -3.35 7.60
C LEU A 48 -4.22 -3.02 7.08
N GLN A 49 -4.83 -1.94 7.53
CA GLN A 49 -6.14 -1.51 7.05
C GLN A 49 -6.14 -1.25 5.54
N GLN A 50 -5.12 -0.60 5.00
CA GLN A 50 -4.96 -0.41 3.55
C GLN A 50 -4.84 -1.76 2.81
N ILE A 51 -4.00 -2.66 3.31
CA ILE A 51 -3.85 -3.99 2.73
C ILE A 51 -5.19 -4.72 2.67
N LEU A 52 -5.99 -4.68 3.75
CA LEU A 52 -7.27 -5.35 3.81
C LEU A 52 -8.29 -4.75 2.82
N LEU A 53 -8.34 -3.42 2.67
CA LEU A 53 -9.19 -2.78 1.67
C LEU A 53 -8.85 -3.22 0.24
N PHE A 54 -7.57 -3.32 -0.11
CA PHE A 54 -7.17 -3.86 -1.41
C PHE A 54 -7.49 -5.34 -1.56
N ARG A 55 -7.40 -6.12 -0.47
CA ARG A 55 -7.77 -7.54 -0.46
C ARG A 55 -9.26 -7.76 -0.71
N GLU A 56 -10.13 -6.93 -0.14
CA GLU A 56 -11.58 -6.95 -0.43
C GLU A 56 -11.89 -6.66 -1.91
N LEU A 57 -11.03 -5.91 -2.56
CA LEU A 57 -11.09 -5.66 -4.01
C LEU A 57 -10.38 -6.74 -4.85
N GLU A 58 -9.98 -7.86 -4.21
CA GLU A 58 -9.35 -9.02 -4.86
C GLU A 58 -7.98 -8.74 -5.50
N PHE A 59 -7.28 -7.71 -5.04
CA PHE A 59 -5.93 -7.44 -5.51
C PHE A 59 -4.95 -8.53 -5.04
N PRO A 60 -4.07 -9.02 -5.93
CA PRO A 60 -2.97 -9.90 -5.56
C PRO A 60 -2.01 -9.23 -4.58
N LEU A 61 -1.46 -9.97 -3.62
CA LEU A 61 -0.54 -9.42 -2.62
C LEU A 61 0.67 -8.71 -3.25
N LYS A 62 1.17 -9.21 -4.38
CA LYS A 62 2.28 -8.60 -5.12
C LYS A 62 1.93 -7.20 -5.64
N ASP A 63 0.70 -7.01 -6.12
CA ASP A 63 0.24 -5.70 -6.60
C ASP A 63 0.01 -4.75 -5.42
N ILE A 64 -0.57 -5.26 -4.32
CA ILE A 64 -0.74 -4.48 -3.08
C ILE A 64 0.61 -3.99 -2.56
N GLN A 65 1.62 -4.87 -2.55
CA GLN A 65 2.97 -4.52 -2.10
C GLN A 65 3.55 -3.37 -2.91
N LYS A 66 3.48 -3.45 -4.25
CA LYS A 66 3.93 -2.38 -5.14
C LYS A 66 3.22 -1.04 -4.86
N ILE A 67 1.91 -1.09 -4.63
CA ILE A 67 1.10 0.10 -4.37
C ILE A 67 1.50 0.75 -3.05
N VAL A 68 1.56 -0.02 -1.95
CA VAL A 68 1.81 0.53 -0.62
C VAL A 68 3.28 0.87 -0.34
N GLU A 69 4.21 0.36 -1.16
CA GLU A 69 5.64 0.71 -1.14
C GLU A 69 5.98 1.87 -2.08
N ASN A 70 5.03 2.30 -2.91
CA ASN A 70 5.25 3.40 -3.83
C ASN A 70 5.29 4.74 -3.08
N PRO A 71 6.40 5.48 -3.09
CA PRO A 71 6.50 6.77 -2.40
C PRO A 71 5.58 7.86 -2.95
N ALA A 72 5.16 7.74 -4.22
CA ALA A 72 4.19 8.63 -4.86
C ALA A 72 2.74 8.16 -4.69
N PHE A 73 2.49 7.19 -3.80
CA PHE A 73 1.15 6.67 -3.53
C PHE A 73 0.25 7.73 -2.88
N ASP A 74 -0.69 8.24 -3.64
CA ASP A 74 -1.72 9.14 -3.14
C ASP A 74 -2.82 8.32 -2.44
N ARG A 75 -2.74 8.27 -1.11
CA ARG A 75 -3.70 7.55 -0.26
C ARG A 75 -5.12 8.04 -0.45
N GLN A 76 -5.33 9.36 -0.61
CA GLN A 76 -6.66 9.93 -0.74
C GLN A 76 -7.29 9.56 -2.08
N LYS A 77 -6.54 9.71 -3.15
CA LYS A 77 -6.98 9.30 -4.49
C LYS A 77 -7.26 7.79 -4.55
N ALA A 78 -6.42 6.96 -3.93
CA ALA A 78 -6.63 5.52 -3.86
C ALA A 78 -7.90 5.16 -3.09
N LEU A 79 -8.20 5.83 -1.98
CA LEU A 79 -9.44 5.63 -1.22
C LEU A 79 -10.67 6.01 -2.04
N GLU A 80 -10.66 7.11 -2.80
CA GLU A 80 -11.75 7.51 -3.70
C GLU A 80 -12.00 6.43 -4.77
N GLN A 81 -10.95 5.90 -5.35
CA GLN A 81 -11.05 4.81 -6.33
C GLN A 81 -11.54 3.51 -5.71
N GLN A 82 -11.10 3.19 -4.48
CA GLN A 82 -11.62 2.04 -3.73
C GLN A 82 -13.11 2.19 -3.41
N ILE A 83 -13.55 3.37 -2.99
CA ILE A 83 -14.98 3.68 -2.78
C ILE A 83 -15.77 3.45 -4.07
N THR A 84 -15.26 3.93 -5.20
CA THR A 84 -15.90 3.73 -6.50
C THR A 84 -16.02 2.25 -6.85
N LEU A 85 -14.95 1.46 -6.68
CA LEU A 85 -14.96 0.01 -6.92
C LEU A 85 -15.93 -0.74 -6.00
N LEU A 86 -15.96 -0.39 -4.71
CA LEU A 86 -16.89 -0.97 -3.74
C LEU A 86 -18.34 -0.61 -4.09
N THR A 87 -18.59 0.61 -4.57
CA THR A 87 -19.91 1.04 -5.03
C THR A 87 -20.37 0.23 -6.25
N LEU A 88 -19.49 -0.02 -7.22
CA LEU A 88 -19.79 -0.87 -8.37
C LEU A 88 -20.06 -2.33 -7.95
N LYS A 89 -19.28 -2.88 -7.01
CA LYS A 89 -19.52 -4.22 -6.46
C LYS A 89 -20.85 -4.29 -5.70
N LYS A 90 -21.19 -3.27 -4.92
CA LYS A 90 -22.48 -3.17 -4.22
C LYS A 90 -23.63 -3.21 -5.22
N GLN A 91 -23.59 -2.39 -6.27
CA GLN A 91 -24.61 -2.37 -7.32
C GLN A 91 -24.77 -3.74 -8.00
N HIS A 92 -23.66 -4.39 -8.34
CA HIS A 92 -23.68 -5.73 -8.91
C HIS A 92 -24.34 -6.76 -7.98
N LEU A 93 -24.05 -6.71 -6.67
CA LEU A 93 -24.73 -7.58 -5.71
C LEU A 93 -26.23 -7.27 -5.60
N GLU A 94 -26.63 -6.01 -5.64
CA GLU A 94 -28.04 -5.60 -5.63
C GLU A 94 -28.77 -6.14 -6.87
N ASP A 95 -28.14 -6.10 -8.06
CA ASP A 95 -28.68 -6.64 -9.30
C ASP A 95 -28.85 -8.18 -9.20
N LEU A 96 -27.88 -8.89 -8.66
CA LEU A 96 -27.96 -10.34 -8.43
C LEU A 96 -29.08 -10.70 -7.42
N ILE A 97 -29.21 -9.93 -6.35
CA ILE A 97 -30.30 -10.09 -5.37
C ILE A 97 -31.66 -9.89 -6.06
N GLY A 98 -31.75 -8.87 -6.91
CA GLY A 98 -32.97 -8.60 -7.68
C GLY A 98 -33.38 -9.77 -8.60
N ILE A 99 -32.42 -10.39 -9.30
CA ILE A 99 -32.69 -11.59 -10.10
C ILE A 99 -33.13 -12.75 -9.20
N ALA A 100 -32.43 -13.02 -8.10
CA ALA A 100 -32.81 -14.09 -7.18
C ALA A 100 -34.25 -13.91 -6.61
N GLN A 101 -34.62 -12.67 -6.29
CA GLN A 101 -35.97 -12.32 -5.83
C GLN A 101 -37.02 -12.55 -6.93
N LYS A 102 -36.73 -12.16 -8.19
CA LYS A 102 -37.59 -12.42 -9.34
C LYS A 102 -37.81 -13.91 -9.57
N ILE A 103 -36.74 -14.73 -9.58
CA ILE A 103 -36.82 -16.19 -9.72
C ILE A 103 -37.68 -16.76 -8.61
N ARG A 104 -37.52 -16.34 -7.36
CA ARG A 104 -38.31 -16.80 -6.22
C ARG A 104 -39.81 -16.47 -6.36
N SER A 105 -40.13 -15.24 -6.83
CA SER A 105 -41.50 -14.77 -6.94
C SER A 105 -42.25 -15.38 -8.13
N THR A 106 -41.57 -15.65 -9.23
CA THR A 106 -42.18 -16.19 -10.45
C THR A 106 -42.22 -17.72 -10.47
N GLY A 107 -41.49 -18.40 -9.59
CA GLY A 107 -41.36 -19.85 -9.59
C GLY A 107 -40.71 -20.43 -10.86
N GLY A 108 -40.13 -19.58 -11.71
CA GLY A 108 -39.61 -19.97 -13.02
C GLY A 108 -38.28 -19.30 -13.40
N MET A 109 -37.74 -19.69 -14.58
CA MET A 109 -36.50 -19.15 -15.08
C MET A 109 -36.71 -17.69 -15.58
N VAL A 110 -35.85 -16.79 -15.14
CA VAL A 110 -35.74 -15.44 -15.68
C VAL A 110 -34.61 -15.41 -16.71
N MET A 111 -34.93 -15.19 -17.97
CA MET A 111 -33.97 -15.14 -19.09
C MET A 111 -33.26 -13.78 -19.17
N ASP A 112 -32.89 -13.19 -18.04
CA ASP A 112 -32.14 -11.94 -17.94
C ASP A 112 -30.78 -12.21 -17.32
N PHE A 113 -29.74 -12.08 -18.12
CA PHE A 113 -28.34 -12.32 -17.73
C PHE A 113 -27.56 -11.00 -17.51
N THR A 114 -28.18 -9.84 -17.61
CA THR A 114 -27.51 -8.53 -17.53
C THR A 114 -26.84 -8.30 -16.20
N ALA A 115 -27.42 -8.81 -15.10
CA ALA A 115 -26.82 -8.71 -13.77
C ALA A 115 -25.53 -9.52 -13.59
N PHE A 116 -25.20 -10.44 -14.50
CA PHE A 116 -23.96 -11.21 -14.47
C PHE A 116 -22.81 -10.50 -15.21
N ASP A 117 -23.08 -9.35 -15.86
CA ASP A 117 -22.03 -8.58 -16.54
C ASP A 117 -21.13 -7.84 -15.55
N THR A 118 -19.90 -8.28 -15.44
CA THR A 118 -18.86 -7.68 -14.59
C THR A 118 -17.87 -6.81 -15.37
N GLN A 119 -18.13 -6.52 -16.65
CA GLN A 119 -17.16 -5.80 -17.51
C GLN A 119 -16.82 -4.41 -16.98
N LYS A 120 -17.81 -3.67 -16.44
CA LYS A 120 -17.58 -2.33 -15.85
C LYS A 120 -16.63 -2.42 -14.64
N ILE A 121 -16.83 -3.40 -13.77
CA ILE A 121 -15.98 -3.61 -12.58
C ILE A 121 -14.55 -3.97 -13.03
N LYS A 122 -14.42 -4.90 -13.96
CA LYS A 122 -13.11 -5.32 -14.51
C LYS A 122 -12.37 -4.16 -15.14
N LYS A 123 -13.02 -3.41 -16.03
CA LYS A 123 -12.42 -2.26 -16.72
C LYS A 123 -11.94 -1.20 -15.72
N TYR A 124 -12.75 -0.85 -14.72
CA TYR A 124 -12.38 0.12 -13.71
C TYR A 124 -11.25 -0.39 -12.79
N THR A 125 -11.27 -1.67 -12.45
CA THR A 125 -10.18 -2.31 -11.67
C THR A 125 -8.85 -2.27 -12.43
N GLU A 126 -8.85 -2.57 -13.73
CA GLU A 126 -7.65 -2.49 -14.56
C GLU A 126 -7.13 -1.06 -14.69
N GLN A 127 -8.04 -0.09 -14.85
CA GLN A 127 -7.66 1.33 -14.91
C GLN A 127 -7.05 1.79 -13.58
N ALA A 128 -7.68 1.47 -12.44
CA ALA A 128 -7.17 1.80 -11.12
C ALA A 128 -5.80 1.14 -10.86
N LYS A 129 -5.62 -0.14 -11.24
CA LYS A 129 -4.33 -0.83 -11.13
C LYS A 129 -3.23 -0.11 -11.92
N LYS A 130 -3.52 0.35 -13.14
CA LYS A 130 -2.54 1.12 -13.93
C LYS A 130 -2.18 2.43 -13.26
N GLU A 131 -3.18 3.17 -12.78
CA GLU A 131 -2.94 4.45 -12.11
C GLU A 131 -2.14 4.30 -10.81
N TRP A 132 -2.36 3.24 -10.04
CA TRP A 132 -1.63 2.99 -8.77
C TRP A 132 -0.25 2.39 -8.99
N GLY A 133 -0.07 1.58 -10.05
CA GLY A 133 1.20 0.91 -10.36
C GLY A 133 2.12 1.66 -11.32
N GLU A 134 1.62 2.69 -12.02
CA GLU A 134 2.35 3.39 -13.08
C GLU A 134 2.42 4.91 -12.84
N THR A 135 2.89 5.33 -11.64
CA THR A 135 3.27 6.73 -11.50
C THR A 135 4.53 7.00 -12.32
N PRO A 136 4.74 8.24 -12.83
CA PRO A 136 5.98 8.61 -13.52
C PRO A 136 7.22 8.26 -12.70
N GLU A 137 7.15 8.43 -11.39
CA GLU A 137 8.22 8.12 -10.45
C GLU A 137 8.50 6.61 -10.36
N TYR A 138 7.47 5.77 -10.43
CA TYR A 138 7.65 4.32 -10.44
C TYR A 138 8.29 3.84 -11.75
N LYS A 139 7.89 4.40 -12.91
CA LYS A 139 8.52 4.10 -14.20
C LYS A 139 9.99 4.49 -14.19
N GLU A 140 10.30 5.68 -13.68
CA GLU A 140 11.69 6.15 -13.54
C GLU A 140 12.49 5.23 -12.60
N PHE A 141 11.90 4.77 -11.50
CA PHE A 141 12.50 3.79 -10.60
C PHE A 141 12.76 2.45 -11.29
N GLU A 142 11.77 1.91 -12.03
CA GLU A 142 11.95 0.66 -12.81
C GLU A 142 13.08 0.83 -13.84
N GLU A 143 13.12 1.92 -14.58
CA GLU A 143 14.18 2.21 -15.55
C GLU A 143 15.56 2.28 -14.89
N LYS A 144 15.68 3.00 -13.76
CA LYS A 144 16.95 3.14 -13.02
C LYS A 144 17.43 1.84 -12.36
N THR A 145 16.52 0.92 -12.09
CA THR A 145 16.83 -0.36 -11.40
C THR A 145 16.86 -1.56 -12.32
N ALA A 146 16.31 -1.47 -13.54
CA ALA A 146 16.20 -2.57 -14.50
C ALA A 146 17.53 -3.30 -14.82
N HIS A 147 18.65 -2.59 -14.72
CA HIS A 147 19.98 -3.12 -15.01
C HIS A 147 20.82 -3.42 -13.75
N LYS A 148 20.23 -3.25 -12.55
CA LYS A 148 20.94 -3.47 -11.28
C LYS A 148 20.75 -4.90 -10.78
N THR A 149 21.79 -5.45 -10.21
CA THR A 149 21.74 -6.77 -9.54
C THR A 149 20.99 -6.67 -8.21
N GLU A 150 20.46 -7.79 -7.73
CA GLU A 150 19.82 -7.88 -6.40
C GLU A 150 20.71 -7.32 -5.27
N LYS A 151 22.03 -7.53 -5.39
CA LYS A 151 23.02 -7.01 -4.44
C LYS A 151 23.08 -5.48 -4.48
N GLU A 152 23.16 -4.89 -5.65
CA GLU A 152 23.20 -3.44 -5.82
C GLU A 152 21.92 -2.75 -5.31
N VAL A 153 20.75 -3.35 -5.56
CA VAL A 153 19.47 -2.85 -5.02
C VAL A 153 19.44 -2.93 -3.50
N LYS A 154 19.99 -3.99 -2.91
CA LYS A 154 20.09 -4.15 -1.47
C LYS A 154 21.07 -3.14 -0.84
N ASP A 155 22.19 -2.92 -1.48
CA ASP A 155 23.21 -1.94 -1.04
C ASP A 155 22.64 -0.51 -1.10
N MET A 156 21.90 -0.17 -2.15
CA MET A 156 21.15 1.10 -2.26
C MET A 156 20.15 1.28 -1.11
N SER A 157 19.37 0.23 -0.81
CA SER A 157 18.40 0.28 0.28
C SER A 157 19.08 0.46 1.63
N SER A 158 20.25 -0.17 1.85
CA SER A 158 21.04 0.00 3.06
C SER A 158 21.56 1.44 3.20
N GLN A 159 22.10 2.02 2.13
CA GLN A 159 22.58 3.40 2.12
C GLN A 159 21.45 4.41 2.37
N LEU A 160 20.25 4.17 1.81
CA LEU A 160 19.08 5.00 2.11
C LEU A 160 18.74 4.95 3.59
N MET A 161 18.74 3.76 4.19
CA MET A 161 18.46 3.59 5.62
C MET A 161 19.51 4.28 6.50
N ASP A 162 20.79 4.28 6.12
CA ASP A 162 21.84 5.02 6.83
C ASP A 162 21.60 6.54 6.77
N ILE A 163 21.17 7.06 5.62
CA ILE A 163 20.81 8.48 5.47
C ILE A 163 19.62 8.84 6.35
N VAL A 164 18.59 7.98 6.40
CA VAL A 164 17.40 8.18 7.24
C VAL A 164 17.74 8.05 8.73
N ALA A 165 18.57 7.08 9.11
CA ALA A 165 19.00 6.89 10.50
C ALA A 165 19.75 8.10 11.08
N ALA A 166 20.48 8.83 10.23
CA ALA A 166 21.19 10.05 10.64
C ALA A 166 20.25 11.15 11.20
N PHE A 167 18.97 11.18 10.77
CA PHE A 167 17.95 12.09 11.35
C PHE A 167 17.66 11.78 12.81
N GLY A 168 17.84 10.52 13.25
CA GLY A 168 17.64 10.12 14.64
C GLY A 168 18.50 10.92 15.63
N GLY A 169 19.73 11.30 15.22
CA GLY A 169 20.62 12.17 16.00
C GLY A 169 20.26 13.66 15.97
N MET A 170 19.27 14.07 15.15
CA MET A 170 18.89 15.45 14.92
C MET A 170 17.51 15.83 15.49
N GLN A 171 16.82 14.90 16.16
CA GLN A 171 15.43 15.09 16.65
C GLN A 171 15.25 16.30 17.57
N SER A 172 16.30 16.72 18.27
CA SER A 172 16.26 17.89 19.17
C SER A 172 16.63 19.22 18.49
N LYS A 173 17.02 19.21 17.21
CA LYS A 173 17.43 20.39 16.46
C LYS A 173 16.24 21.07 15.80
N ASP A 174 16.36 22.38 15.59
CA ASP A 174 15.38 23.14 14.81
C ASP A 174 15.36 22.60 13.36
N PRO A 175 14.19 22.34 12.77
CA PRO A 175 14.09 21.95 11.35
C PRO A 175 14.78 22.93 10.38
N ALA A 176 14.89 24.21 10.73
CA ALA A 176 15.61 25.22 9.93
C ALA A 176 17.13 25.22 10.13
N ASP A 177 17.65 24.40 11.05
CA ASP A 177 19.09 24.27 11.26
C ASP A 177 19.81 23.86 9.97
N SER A 178 20.95 24.47 9.70
CA SER A 178 21.73 24.23 8.48
C SER A 178 22.17 22.76 8.32
N GLU A 179 22.46 22.08 9.43
CA GLU A 179 22.84 20.67 9.42
C GLU A 179 21.64 19.76 9.11
N VAL A 180 20.46 20.07 9.66
CA VAL A 180 19.22 19.38 9.32
C VAL A 180 18.87 19.57 7.84
N GLN A 181 18.94 20.80 7.34
CA GLN A 181 18.67 21.11 5.94
C GLN A 181 19.70 20.46 4.99
N ALA A 182 20.96 20.34 5.39
CA ALA A 182 21.96 19.61 4.61
C ALA A 182 21.65 18.11 4.55
N GLN A 183 21.17 17.52 5.64
CA GLN A 183 20.76 16.11 5.67
C GLN A 183 19.50 15.86 4.81
N VAL A 184 18.52 16.76 4.86
CA VAL A 184 17.32 16.73 3.98
C VAL A 184 17.74 16.80 2.51
N LYS A 185 18.67 17.69 2.16
CA LYS A 185 19.19 17.81 0.81
C LYS A 185 19.91 16.53 0.36
N LYS A 186 20.74 15.93 1.24
CA LYS A 186 21.43 14.67 0.98
C LYS A 186 20.42 13.54 0.70
N LEU A 187 19.33 13.46 1.46
CA LEU A 187 18.26 12.50 1.23
C LEU A 187 17.61 12.72 -0.14
N GLN A 188 17.26 13.95 -0.47
CA GLN A 188 16.64 14.32 -1.75
C GLN A 188 17.54 13.97 -2.94
N GLU A 189 18.83 14.29 -2.86
CA GLU A 189 19.82 14.02 -3.90
C GLU A 189 20.00 12.51 -4.09
N PHE A 190 20.10 11.74 -3.00
CA PHE A 190 20.22 10.29 -3.06
C PHE A 190 19.01 9.62 -3.70
N ILE A 191 17.78 10.05 -3.32
CA ILE A 191 16.55 9.54 -3.95
C ILE A 191 16.53 9.91 -5.44
N THR A 192 16.90 11.16 -5.78
CA THR A 192 16.90 11.60 -7.17
C THR A 192 17.90 10.83 -8.03
N GLU A 193 19.06 10.49 -7.49
CA GLU A 193 20.10 9.76 -8.21
C GLU A 193 19.71 8.28 -8.42
N HIS A 194 19.20 7.66 -7.39
CA HIS A 194 19.09 6.18 -7.36
C HIS A 194 17.68 5.64 -7.60
N TYR A 195 16.63 6.43 -7.33
CA TYR A 195 15.24 5.96 -7.39
C TYR A 195 14.43 6.72 -8.46
N TYR A 196 14.12 7.98 -8.23
CA TYR A 196 13.32 8.82 -9.13
C TYR A 196 13.54 10.31 -8.82
N ASN A 197 13.13 11.19 -9.72
CA ASN A 197 13.27 12.64 -9.52
C ASN A 197 12.44 13.11 -8.30
N CYS A 198 13.11 13.30 -7.17
CA CYS A 198 12.51 13.68 -5.89
C CYS A 198 12.25 15.18 -5.83
N SER A 199 11.09 15.64 -6.30
CA SER A 199 10.68 17.03 -6.15
C SER A 199 10.47 17.41 -4.67
N LYS A 200 10.44 18.72 -4.37
CA LYS A 200 10.13 19.20 -3.00
C LYS A 200 8.75 18.74 -2.53
N ALA A 201 7.78 18.62 -3.42
CA ALA A 201 6.43 18.12 -3.09
C ALA A 201 6.49 16.65 -2.66
N ILE A 202 7.21 15.82 -3.40
CA ILE A 202 7.42 14.39 -3.07
C ILE A 202 8.18 14.25 -1.76
N LEU A 203 9.23 15.04 -1.56
CA LEU A 203 10.02 15.03 -0.32
C LEU A 203 9.17 15.39 0.91
N ASN A 204 8.27 16.38 0.76
CA ASN A 204 7.32 16.73 1.83
C ASN A 204 6.33 15.60 2.15
N GLN A 205 5.82 14.92 1.12
CA GLN A 205 4.96 13.73 1.33
C GLN A 205 5.70 12.59 2.03
N LEU A 206 6.97 12.33 1.65
CA LEU A 206 7.81 11.35 2.34
C LEU A 206 7.99 11.70 3.82
N GLY A 207 8.24 12.98 4.15
CA GLY A 207 8.38 13.44 5.54
C GLY A 207 7.09 13.35 6.37
N GLN A 208 5.91 13.26 5.75
CA GLN A 208 4.64 13.03 6.45
C GLN A 208 4.34 11.54 6.69
N MET A 209 5.11 10.63 6.08
CA MET A 209 4.94 9.19 6.21
C MET A 209 5.80 8.55 7.31
N TYR A 210 6.78 9.31 7.85
CA TYR A 210 7.70 8.92 8.91
C TYR A 210 7.59 9.87 10.12
#